data_3d8bffbffb739f09e3de5516f7984118
#
_entry.id   3d8bffbffb739f09e3de5516f7984118
#
_cell.length_a   1.000
_cell.length_b   1.000
_cell.length_c   1.000
_cell.angle_alpha   90.00
_cell.angle_beta   90.00
_cell.angle_gamma   90.00
#
_symmetry.space_group_name_H-M   'P 1'
#
loop_
_entity.id
_entity.type
_entity.pdbx_description
1 polymer ?
#
loop_
_entity_poly.entity_id
_entity_poly.type
_entity_poly.pdbx_seq_one_letter_code
_entity_poly.pdbx_strand_id
1 'polypeptide(L)'
;MLATSTLNRVMIVELGLAALVPGALVGAHYGVQIARPLWGHGSDAGGRRTPWILGGVALLAAAVTGAALAVAVMADSFAIGLGLAIVDFILIGFGVGAAGTSLLALIASYTPDARRPATAMLVWLMMILGIAITGLATGRFLDPFSMDRLIAVTAAVALLATAVAVLALAGVEKGTLPAPPAGATRSFETFRAGLADAWHDPEARRFTVFVFVSMIAYSMQDLILEPYAGLVFGMTPGETTTLSGVQNGGVLAGMLLGGLGGTAFHRRFPAVLKHLGVTGCLLSAAALLALAGAASGSHAWPLRANVFALGFANGLFAVAAVASMMALAGAGGPTRTGLRMGLWGAAQGLGFGLGGFLGAAAVDAMRLAGAPGSAAYAGVFLIEAAGFTASAALAVRISMPHRVPEGGERRDAAAPRWNSRRAPA
;
A
#
# COMPACT_ATOMS: atom_id res chain seq x y z
N MET A 1 9.49 3.45 -3.41
CA MET A 1 10.32 2.40 -3.99
C MET A 1 11.80 2.62 -3.74
N LEU A 2 12.52 3.61 -4.34
CA LEU A 2 13.97 3.76 -4.13
C LEU A 2 14.38 3.76 -2.65
N ALA A 3 13.68 4.52 -1.80
CA ALA A 3 13.98 4.58 -0.37
C ALA A 3 13.73 3.25 0.38
N THR A 4 12.68 2.51 0.01
CA THR A 4 12.28 1.30 0.75
C THR A 4 12.87 0.01 0.19
N SER A 5 13.29 0.00 -1.06
CA SER A 5 13.87 -1.18 -1.72
C SER A 5 15.35 -0.98 -2.02
N THR A 6 15.68 -0.06 -2.94
CA THR A 6 17.06 0.10 -3.42
C THR A 6 18.03 0.55 -2.33
N LEU A 7 17.70 1.61 -1.55
CA LEU A 7 18.56 2.05 -0.44
C LEU A 7 18.67 0.99 0.65
N ASN A 8 17.58 0.29 0.96
CA ASN A 8 17.57 -0.83 1.88
C ASN A 8 18.56 -1.93 1.45
N ARG A 9 18.49 -2.33 0.18
CA ARG A 9 19.42 -3.31 -0.38
C ARG A 9 20.87 -2.85 -0.31
N VAL A 10 21.15 -1.59 -0.66
CA VAL A 10 22.50 -1.03 -0.59
C VAL A 10 23.03 -1.05 0.85
N MET A 11 22.25 -0.65 1.83
CA MET A 11 22.64 -0.72 3.24
C MET A 11 22.97 -2.15 3.69
N ILE A 12 22.18 -3.15 3.28
CA ILE A 12 22.38 -4.54 3.73
C ILE A 12 23.53 -5.24 2.96
N VAL A 13 23.56 -5.06 1.64
CA VAL A 13 24.46 -5.86 0.78
C VAL A 13 25.79 -5.16 0.54
N GLU A 14 25.77 -3.86 0.19
CA GLU A 14 27.00 -3.11 -0.13
C GLU A 14 27.71 -2.61 1.15
N LEU A 15 26.95 -2.16 2.16
CA LEU A 15 27.51 -1.68 3.42
C LEU A 15 27.59 -2.76 4.50
N GLY A 16 27.02 -3.95 4.28
CA GLY A 16 27.04 -5.06 5.24
C GLY A 16 26.28 -4.81 6.54
N LEU A 17 25.32 -3.87 6.55
CA LEU A 17 24.57 -3.53 7.75
C LEU A 17 23.53 -4.61 8.10
N ALA A 18 23.18 -4.68 9.39
CA ALA A 18 22.07 -5.50 9.86
C ALA A 18 20.76 -5.04 9.19
N ALA A 19 19.90 -6.00 8.78
CA ALA A 19 18.63 -5.70 8.11
C ALA A 19 17.68 -4.89 9.00
N LEU A 20 17.83 -4.98 10.30
CA LEU A 20 17.09 -4.20 11.30
C LEU A 20 17.29 -2.68 11.10
N VAL A 21 18.49 -2.22 10.67
CA VAL A 21 18.79 -0.79 10.49
C VAL A 21 17.86 -0.15 9.45
N PRO A 22 17.87 -0.59 8.17
CA PRO A 22 16.92 -0.06 7.20
C PRO A 22 15.46 -0.42 7.55
N GLY A 23 15.21 -1.56 8.19
CA GLY A 23 13.89 -1.93 8.69
C GLY A 23 13.33 -0.91 9.68
N ALA A 24 14.16 -0.43 10.62
CA ALA A 24 13.77 0.61 11.57
C ALA A 24 13.56 1.97 10.91
N LEU A 25 14.39 2.35 9.93
CA LEU A 25 14.23 3.59 9.16
C LEU A 25 12.90 3.61 8.39
N VAL A 26 12.58 2.52 7.70
CA VAL A 26 11.30 2.36 6.99
C VAL A 26 10.13 2.29 7.97
N GLY A 27 10.29 1.62 9.11
CA GLY A 27 9.31 1.60 10.18
C GLY A 27 9.01 3.00 10.72
N ALA A 28 10.04 3.84 10.94
CA ALA A 28 9.89 5.23 11.35
C ALA A 28 9.13 6.05 10.30
N HIS A 29 9.44 5.88 9.01
CA HIS A 29 8.71 6.51 7.91
C HIS A 29 7.21 6.19 7.93
N TYR A 30 6.83 4.92 8.17
CA TYR A 30 5.42 4.55 8.30
C TYR A 30 4.80 5.07 9.62
N GLY A 31 5.57 5.09 10.71
CA GLY A 31 5.12 5.61 12.00
C GLY A 31 4.69 7.07 11.95
N VAL A 32 5.42 7.89 11.21
CA VAL A 32 5.08 9.31 11.00
C VAL A 32 3.76 9.50 10.26
N GLN A 33 3.33 8.53 9.48
CA GLN A 33 2.06 8.61 8.74
C GLN A 33 0.82 8.53 9.66
N ILE A 34 0.96 8.22 10.94
CA ILE A 34 -0.10 8.37 11.94
C ILE A 34 -0.55 9.85 12.03
N ALA A 35 0.32 10.80 11.67
CA ALA A 35 0.01 12.23 11.62
C ALA A 35 -0.83 12.67 10.39
N ARG A 36 -1.24 11.76 9.51
CA ARG A 36 -2.08 12.09 8.33
C ARG A 36 -3.33 12.93 8.60
N PRO A 37 -4.07 12.76 9.73
CA PRO A 37 -5.20 13.61 10.03
C PRO A 37 -4.85 15.10 10.19
N LEU A 38 -3.62 15.41 10.64
CA LEU A 38 -3.14 16.80 10.76
C LEU A 38 -2.98 17.46 9.39
N TRP A 39 -2.47 16.72 8.40
CA TRP A 39 -2.33 17.19 7.03
C TRP A 39 -3.67 17.37 6.33
N GLY A 40 -4.61 16.47 6.59
CA GLY A 40 -6.00 16.59 6.11
C GLY A 40 -6.64 17.87 6.62
N HIS A 41 -6.57 18.11 7.92
CA HIS A 41 -7.11 19.33 8.54
C HIS A 41 -6.44 20.60 8.00
N GLY A 42 -5.09 20.64 7.92
CA GLY A 42 -4.35 21.78 7.39
C GLY A 42 -4.71 22.10 5.93
N SER A 43 -4.85 21.07 5.09
CA SER A 43 -5.23 21.24 3.68
C SER A 43 -6.68 21.71 3.50
N ASP A 44 -7.58 21.30 4.39
CA ASP A 44 -8.98 21.76 4.39
C ASP A 44 -9.12 23.20 4.89
N ALA A 45 -8.35 23.58 5.92
CA ALA A 45 -8.35 24.95 6.47
C ALA A 45 -7.75 25.98 5.48
N GLY A 46 -6.76 25.59 4.66
CA GLY A 46 -6.07 26.46 3.71
C GLY A 46 -6.85 26.79 2.44
N GLY A 47 -8.02 26.18 2.20
CA GLY A 47 -8.88 26.40 1.03
C GLY A 47 -8.30 25.92 -0.32
N ARG A 48 -7.01 25.58 -0.38
CA ARG A 48 -6.34 25.01 -1.55
C ARG A 48 -5.48 23.83 -1.15
N ARG A 49 -5.59 22.72 -1.89
CA ARG A 49 -4.86 21.48 -1.62
C ARG A 49 -3.59 21.34 -2.45
N THR A 50 -3.54 21.96 -3.62
CA THR A 50 -2.36 21.95 -4.52
C THR A 50 -1.06 22.33 -3.81
N PRO A 51 -0.97 23.38 -2.96
CA PRO A 51 0.27 23.73 -2.26
C PRO A 51 0.76 22.62 -1.32
N TRP A 52 -0.16 21.92 -0.65
CA TRP A 52 0.15 20.81 0.25
C TRP A 52 0.65 19.58 -0.52
N ILE A 53 0.08 19.33 -1.70
CA ILE A 53 0.52 18.23 -2.58
C ILE A 53 1.90 18.54 -3.12
N LEU A 54 2.11 19.73 -3.70
CA LEU A 54 3.41 20.11 -4.29
C LEU A 54 4.50 20.25 -3.22
N GLY A 55 4.18 20.85 -2.06
CA GLY A 55 5.10 20.95 -0.93
C GLY A 55 5.49 19.58 -0.39
N GLY A 56 4.52 18.67 -0.25
CA GLY A 56 4.77 17.30 0.17
C GLY A 56 5.61 16.51 -0.84
N VAL A 57 5.38 16.65 -2.14
CA VAL A 57 6.20 16.02 -3.19
C VAL A 57 7.61 16.61 -3.21
N ALA A 58 7.76 17.92 -3.08
CA ALA A 58 9.08 18.56 -3.03
C ALA A 58 9.88 18.14 -1.79
N LEU A 59 9.22 18.06 -0.62
CA LEU A 59 9.82 17.55 0.61
C LEU A 59 10.24 16.08 0.45
N LEU A 60 9.38 15.25 -0.14
CA LEU A 60 9.68 13.85 -0.43
C LEU A 60 10.89 13.73 -1.37
N ALA A 61 10.95 14.54 -2.44
CA ALA A 61 12.04 14.56 -3.40
C ALA A 61 13.37 14.95 -2.75
N ALA A 62 13.38 15.99 -1.92
CA ALA A 62 14.56 16.42 -1.17
C ALA A 62 15.02 15.33 -0.19
N ALA A 63 14.08 14.78 0.60
CA ALA A 63 14.37 13.79 1.62
C ALA A 63 14.84 12.44 1.04
N VAL A 64 14.29 11.97 -0.09
CA VAL A 64 14.77 10.72 -0.70
C VAL A 64 16.17 10.88 -1.30
N THR A 65 16.48 12.07 -1.82
CA THR A 65 17.85 12.40 -2.29
C THR A 65 18.81 12.53 -1.10
N GLY A 66 18.37 13.18 -0.01
CA GLY A 66 19.10 13.23 1.25
C GLY A 66 19.40 11.84 1.82
N ALA A 67 18.41 10.94 1.81
CA ALA A 67 18.60 9.56 2.25
C ALA A 67 19.65 8.81 1.41
N ALA A 68 19.71 9.03 0.09
CA ALA A 68 20.77 8.47 -0.76
C ALA A 68 22.15 9.02 -0.38
N LEU A 69 22.26 10.32 -0.10
CA LEU A 69 23.49 10.93 0.42
C LEU A 69 23.85 10.38 1.81
N ALA A 70 22.86 10.23 2.70
CA ALA A 70 23.08 9.67 4.03
C ALA A 70 23.64 8.25 3.97
N VAL A 71 23.14 7.40 3.05
CA VAL A 71 23.66 6.05 2.81
C VAL A 71 25.10 6.09 2.30
N ALA A 72 25.45 7.04 1.42
CA ALA A 72 26.85 7.21 1.01
C ALA A 72 27.74 7.64 2.17
N VAL A 73 27.29 8.56 3.03
CA VAL A 73 28.03 8.99 4.24
C VAL A 73 28.18 7.84 5.25
N MET A 74 27.26 6.88 5.30
CA MET A 74 27.40 5.69 6.16
C MET A 74 28.66 4.85 5.82
N ALA A 75 29.12 4.88 4.58
CA ALA A 75 30.34 4.18 4.17
C ALA A 75 31.61 4.73 4.89
N ASP A 76 31.64 6.04 5.12
CA ASP A 76 32.76 6.71 5.76
C ASP A 76 32.55 6.87 7.27
N SER A 77 31.31 7.20 7.70
CA SER A 77 30.95 7.42 9.09
C SER A 77 29.52 6.94 9.35
N PHE A 78 29.41 5.74 9.92
CA PHE A 78 28.11 5.11 10.21
C PHE A 78 27.21 6.00 11.07
N ALA A 79 27.75 6.58 12.17
CA ALA A 79 26.94 7.36 13.11
C ALA A 79 26.37 8.63 12.49
N ILE A 80 27.15 9.35 11.67
CA ILE A 80 26.70 10.56 10.99
C ILE A 80 25.68 10.20 9.92
N GLY A 81 26.00 9.21 9.08
CA GLY A 81 25.10 8.76 8.04
C GLY A 81 23.77 8.22 8.58
N LEU A 82 23.80 7.47 9.68
CA LEU A 82 22.58 6.99 10.36
C LEU A 82 21.72 8.16 10.90
N GLY A 83 22.36 9.15 11.54
CA GLY A 83 21.66 10.33 12.02
C GLY A 83 20.96 11.10 10.90
N LEU A 84 21.64 11.30 9.76
CA LEU A 84 21.06 11.92 8.56
C LEU A 84 19.91 11.07 8.00
N ALA A 85 20.10 9.76 7.87
CA ALA A 85 19.08 8.85 7.37
C ALA A 85 17.81 8.84 8.24
N ILE A 86 17.94 8.90 9.57
CA ILE A 86 16.79 9.00 10.47
C ILE A 86 15.98 10.25 10.16
N VAL A 87 16.62 11.40 10.02
CA VAL A 87 15.96 12.66 9.67
C VAL A 87 15.27 12.56 8.31
N ASP A 88 15.98 12.06 7.30
CA ASP A 88 15.46 11.96 5.95
C ASP A 88 14.27 10.99 5.86
N PHE A 89 14.31 9.83 6.52
CA PHE A 89 13.19 8.90 6.52
C PHE A 89 11.96 9.44 7.25
N ILE A 90 12.14 10.24 8.30
CA ILE A 90 11.05 10.99 8.95
C ILE A 90 10.47 12.01 7.97
N LEU A 91 11.31 12.78 7.26
CA LEU A 91 10.87 13.77 6.27
C LEU A 91 10.17 13.11 5.06
N ILE A 92 10.64 11.93 4.62
CA ILE A 92 9.94 11.11 3.62
C ILE A 92 8.52 10.79 4.12
N GLY A 93 8.37 10.37 5.39
CA GLY A 93 7.06 10.09 6.00
C GLY A 93 6.14 11.30 6.00
N PHE A 94 6.64 12.49 6.34
CA PHE A 94 5.89 13.75 6.27
C PHE A 94 5.51 14.10 4.83
N GLY A 95 6.43 14.01 3.87
CA GLY A 95 6.18 14.30 2.46
C GLY A 95 5.09 13.41 1.87
N VAL A 96 5.17 12.09 2.10
CA VAL A 96 4.15 11.11 1.67
C VAL A 96 2.81 11.38 2.34
N GLY A 97 2.81 11.68 3.65
CA GLY A 97 1.61 12.00 4.41
C GLY A 97 0.90 13.23 3.88
N ALA A 98 1.62 14.34 3.70
CA ALA A 98 1.09 15.60 3.21
C ALA A 98 0.58 15.50 1.76
N ALA A 99 1.40 14.97 0.84
CA ALA A 99 1.04 14.83 -0.56
C ALA A 99 -0.12 13.85 -0.76
N GLY A 100 -0.02 12.66 -0.19
CA GLY A 100 -1.00 11.59 -0.40
C GLY A 100 -2.37 11.91 0.19
N THR A 101 -2.41 12.45 1.42
CA THR A 101 -3.68 12.82 2.07
C THR A 101 -4.37 13.95 1.32
N SER A 102 -3.63 15.01 0.94
CA SER A 102 -4.18 16.14 0.23
C SER A 102 -4.62 15.78 -1.19
N LEU A 103 -3.89 14.89 -1.89
CA LEU A 103 -4.27 14.39 -3.21
C LEU A 103 -5.58 13.59 -3.16
N LEU A 104 -5.71 12.65 -2.22
CA LEU A 104 -6.95 11.88 -2.06
C LEU A 104 -8.14 12.78 -1.73
N ALA A 105 -7.93 13.79 -0.87
CA ALA A 105 -8.93 14.77 -0.53
C ALA A 105 -9.31 15.64 -1.74
N LEU A 106 -8.34 16.06 -2.56
CA LEU A 106 -8.58 16.79 -3.81
C LEU A 106 -9.45 15.97 -4.77
N ILE A 107 -9.04 14.72 -5.04
CA ILE A 107 -9.75 13.81 -5.93
C ILE A 107 -11.18 13.57 -5.43
N ALA A 108 -11.37 13.34 -4.13
CA ALA A 108 -12.69 13.13 -3.53
C ALA A 108 -13.61 14.35 -3.70
N SER A 109 -13.05 15.58 -3.70
CA SER A 109 -13.83 16.80 -3.88
C SER A 109 -14.33 17.01 -5.32
N TYR A 110 -13.57 16.54 -6.30
CA TYR A 110 -13.92 16.68 -7.73
C TYR A 110 -14.63 15.46 -8.30
N THR A 111 -14.77 14.38 -7.52
CA THR A 111 -15.38 13.13 -7.99
C THR A 111 -16.79 12.96 -7.41
N PRO A 112 -17.82 12.79 -8.26
CA PRO A 112 -19.17 12.45 -7.79
C PRO A 112 -19.17 11.16 -6.94
N ASP A 113 -20.02 11.09 -5.91
CA ASP A 113 -20.05 10.00 -4.93
C ASP A 113 -20.13 8.61 -5.59
N ALA A 114 -20.95 8.47 -6.62
CA ALA A 114 -21.10 7.21 -7.37
C ALA A 114 -19.82 6.72 -8.06
N ARG A 115 -18.88 7.62 -8.38
CA ARG A 115 -17.63 7.30 -9.09
C ARG A 115 -16.40 7.23 -8.17
N ARG A 116 -16.50 7.67 -6.92
CA ARG A 116 -15.37 7.67 -5.96
C ARG A 116 -14.65 6.33 -5.84
N PRO A 117 -15.35 5.16 -5.76
CA PRO A 117 -14.67 3.87 -5.69
C PRO A 117 -13.82 3.56 -6.92
N ALA A 118 -14.34 3.84 -8.12
CA ALA A 118 -13.62 3.61 -9.37
C ALA A 118 -12.39 4.52 -9.48
N THR A 119 -12.53 5.78 -9.06
CA THR A 119 -11.43 6.75 -9.07
C THR A 119 -10.34 6.36 -8.07
N ALA A 120 -10.69 5.91 -6.87
CA ALA A 120 -9.72 5.41 -5.89
C ALA A 120 -8.95 4.19 -6.43
N MET A 121 -9.63 3.26 -7.10
CA MET A 121 -8.99 2.11 -7.75
C MET A 121 -8.02 2.56 -8.84
N LEU A 122 -8.40 3.53 -9.67
CA LEU A 122 -7.53 4.07 -10.73
C LEU A 122 -6.27 4.69 -10.14
N VAL A 123 -6.38 5.46 -9.06
CA VAL A 123 -5.23 6.05 -8.37
C VAL A 123 -4.26 4.98 -7.87
N TRP A 124 -4.79 3.90 -7.31
CA TRP A 124 -3.98 2.76 -6.87
C TRP A 124 -3.26 2.07 -8.03
N LEU A 125 -3.97 1.82 -9.14
CA LEU A 125 -3.36 1.25 -10.35
C LEU A 125 -2.26 2.15 -10.91
N MET A 126 -2.49 3.48 -10.96
CA MET A 126 -1.49 4.45 -11.41
C MET A 126 -0.27 4.48 -10.49
N MET A 127 -0.48 4.36 -9.17
CA MET A 127 0.62 4.27 -8.20
C MET A 127 1.49 3.03 -8.44
N ILE A 128 0.88 1.84 -8.56
CA ILE A 128 1.61 0.59 -8.82
C ILE A 128 2.31 0.63 -10.19
N LEU A 129 1.64 1.16 -11.22
CA LEU A 129 2.24 1.36 -12.53
C LEU A 129 3.48 2.27 -12.45
N GLY A 130 3.38 3.37 -11.72
CA GLY A 130 4.49 4.29 -11.49
C GLY A 130 5.66 3.62 -10.76
N ILE A 131 5.39 2.78 -9.75
CA ILE A 131 6.41 1.99 -9.05
C ILE A 131 7.09 1.00 -10.01
N ALA A 132 6.31 0.26 -10.82
CA ALA A 132 6.83 -0.71 -11.78
C ALA A 132 7.72 -0.03 -12.83
N ILE A 133 7.25 1.06 -13.46
CA ILE A 133 8.03 1.82 -14.45
C ILE A 133 9.32 2.36 -13.83
N THR A 134 9.23 2.95 -12.64
CA THR A 134 10.40 3.47 -11.93
C THR A 134 11.42 2.37 -11.68
N GLY A 135 10.99 1.19 -11.18
CA GLY A 135 11.90 0.06 -10.94
C GLY A 135 12.59 -0.45 -12.20
N LEU A 136 11.82 -0.64 -13.27
CA LEU A 136 12.35 -1.11 -14.55
C LEU A 136 13.29 -0.09 -15.21
N ALA A 137 12.95 1.20 -15.13
CA ALA A 137 13.75 2.26 -15.73
C ALA A 137 15.04 2.53 -14.91
N THR A 138 14.90 2.76 -13.60
CA THR A 138 16.06 3.14 -12.75
C THR A 138 17.05 2.01 -12.57
N GLY A 139 16.59 0.76 -12.55
CA GLY A 139 17.49 -0.39 -12.47
C GLY A 139 18.51 -0.45 -13.58
N ARG A 140 18.15 0.02 -14.80
CA ARG A 140 19.09 0.09 -15.93
C ARG A 140 20.15 1.17 -15.79
N PHE A 141 19.86 2.22 -15.02
CA PHE A 141 20.79 3.34 -14.82
C PHE A 141 21.68 3.19 -13.59
N LEU A 142 21.40 2.22 -12.71
CA LEU A 142 22.19 1.98 -11.51
C LEU A 142 23.46 1.16 -11.78
N ASP A 143 23.54 0.43 -12.87
CA ASP A 143 24.70 -0.37 -13.23
C ASP A 143 25.62 0.34 -14.25
N PRO A 144 26.97 0.22 -14.13
CA PRO A 144 27.70 -0.33 -13.00
C PRO A 144 27.48 0.49 -11.74
N PHE A 145 27.33 -0.17 -10.58
CA PHE A 145 26.98 0.50 -9.33
C PHE A 145 28.10 1.42 -8.80
N SER A 146 27.72 2.62 -8.35
CA SER A 146 28.53 3.50 -7.50
C SER A 146 27.62 4.35 -6.63
N MET A 147 28.12 4.84 -5.49
CA MET A 147 27.35 5.72 -4.60
C MET A 147 26.94 7.02 -5.30
N ASP A 148 27.84 7.62 -6.10
CA ASP A 148 27.54 8.84 -6.89
C ASP A 148 26.39 8.59 -7.88
N ARG A 149 26.42 7.43 -8.54
CA ARG A 149 25.35 7.05 -9.48
C ARG A 149 24.03 6.81 -8.78
N LEU A 150 24.05 6.19 -7.60
CA LEU A 150 22.85 6.02 -6.76
C LEU A 150 22.23 7.37 -6.43
N ILE A 151 23.04 8.35 -6.00
CA ILE A 151 22.59 9.71 -5.68
C ILE A 151 22.04 10.39 -6.93
N ALA A 152 22.79 10.35 -8.05
CA ALA A 152 22.40 11.00 -9.30
C ALA A 152 21.06 10.44 -9.85
N VAL A 153 20.92 9.11 -9.89
CA VAL A 153 19.69 8.44 -10.34
C VAL A 153 18.51 8.78 -9.42
N THR A 154 18.73 8.75 -8.10
CA THR A 154 17.69 9.09 -7.11
C THR A 154 17.24 10.54 -7.28
N ALA A 155 18.18 11.48 -7.41
CA ALA A 155 17.90 12.89 -7.64
C ALA A 155 17.15 13.12 -8.96
N ALA A 156 17.56 12.45 -10.05
CA ALA A 156 16.90 12.57 -11.36
C ALA A 156 15.44 12.08 -11.30
N VAL A 157 15.19 10.95 -10.65
CA VAL A 157 13.82 10.43 -10.46
C VAL A 157 12.99 11.38 -9.59
N ALA A 158 13.57 11.90 -8.50
CA ALA A 158 12.90 12.85 -7.61
C ALA A 158 12.52 14.15 -8.34
N LEU A 159 13.42 14.70 -9.15
CA LEU A 159 13.18 15.88 -9.99
C LEU A 159 12.10 15.63 -11.04
N LEU A 160 12.19 14.49 -11.75
CA LEU A 160 11.20 14.10 -12.75
C LEU A 160 9.80 13.95 -12.13
N ALA A 161 9.70 13.26 -10.99
CA ALA A 161 8.44 13.10 -10.28
C ALA A 161 7.84 14.43 -9.82
N THR A 162 8.71 15.35 -9.34
CA THR A 162 8.30 16.70 -8.94
C THR A 162 7.81 17.50 -10.16
N ALA A 163 8.52 17.44 -11.28
CA ALA A 163 8.13 18.14 -12.52
C ALA A 163 6.78 17.61 -13.03
N VAL A 164 6.58 16.30 -13.06
CA VAL A 164 5.30 15.67 -13.44
C VAL A 164 4.17 16.12 -12.51
N ALA A 165 4.41 16.16 -11.19
CA ALA A 165 3.41 16.63 -10.23
C ALA A 165 3.03 18.10 -10.44
N VAL A 166 4.01 18.96 -10.68
CA VAL A 166 3.78 20.40 -10.99
C VAL A 166 2.94 20.55 -12.26
N LEU A 167 3.31 19.85 -13.33
CA LEU A 167 2.58 19.88 -14.61
C LEU A 167 1.16 19.34 -14.48
N ALA A 168 0.99 18.21 -13.76
CA ALA A 168 -0.31 17.56 -13.57
C ALA A 168 -1.28 18.41 -12.73
N LEU A 169 -0.77 19.18 -11.78
CA LEU A 169 -1.58 20.01 -10.89
C LEU A 169 -1.73 21.46 -11.39
N ALA A 170 -1.04 21.83 -12.47
CA ALA A 170 -1.12 23.17 -13.03
C ALA A 170 -2.56 23.49 -13.47
N GLY A 171 -3.18 24.40 -12.74
CA GLY A 171 -4.53 24.90 -13.08
C GLY A 171 -5.70 24.03 -12.59
N VAL A 172 -5.47 22.94 -11.88
CA VAL A 172 -6.54 22.06 -11.39
C VAL A 172 -7.47 22.80 -10.42
N GLU A 173 -6.96 23.66 -9.54
CA GLU A 173 -7.75 24.43 -8.57
C GLU A 173 -8.02 25.88 -9.01
N LYS A 174 -8.18 26.15 -10.31
CA LYS A 174 -8.50 27.52 -10.82
C LYS A 174 -9.98 27.91 -10.67
N GLY A 175 -10.85 26.95 -10.28
CA GLY A 175 -12.28 27.19 -10.01
C GLY A 175 -12.57 27.40 -8.52
N THR A 176 -13.80 27.87 -8.22
CA THR A 176 -14.32 27.89 -6.84
C THR A 176 -14.42 26.45 -6.32
N LEU A 177 -13.65 26.16 -5.27
CA LEU A 177 -13.76 24.88 -4.56
C LEU A 177 -15.18 24.77 -3.96
N PRO A 178 -15.83 23.60 -4.05
CA PRO A 178 -17.02 23.34 -3.25
C PRO A 178 -16.67 23.56 -1.78
N ALA A 179 -17.47 24.38 -1.09
CA ALA A 179 -17.27 24.58 0.34
C ALA A 179 -17.30 23.21 1.07
N PRO A 180 -16.43 22.98 2.05
CA PRO A 180 -16.53 21.78 2.88
C PRO A 180 -17.94 21.69 3.46
N PRO A 181 -18.55 20.50 3.58
CA PRO A 181 -19.86 20.37 4.20
C PRO A 181 -19.79 20.92 5.62
N ALA A 182 -20.55 21.99 5.88
CA ALA A 182 -20.67 22.60 7.18
C ALA A 182 -21.17 21.55 8.18
N GLY A 183 -20.41 21.28 9.24
CA GLY A 183 -20.83 20.43 10.34
C GLY A 183 -20.01 19.15 10.60
N ALA A 184 -18.86 18.96 9.98
CA ALA A 184 -17.99 17.80 10.24
C ALA A 184 -17.04 17.96 11.44
N THR A 185 -17.42 18.68 12.48
CA THR A 185 -16.75 18.57 13.80
C THR A 185 -17.17 17.25 14.44
N ARG A 186 -16.62 16.14 13.93
CA ARG A 186 -16.70 14.86 14.63
C ARG A 186 -15.80 14.97 15.85
N SER A 187 -16.39 15.07 17.04
CA SER A 187 -15.68 15.01 18.30
C SER A 187 -14.86 13.72 18.37
N PHE A 188 -13.68 13.77 18.97
CA PHE A 188 -12.84 12.59 19.19
C PHE A 188 -13.59 11.49 19.94
N GLU A 189 -14.52 11.86 20.83
CA GLU A 189 -15.39 10.94 21.55
C GLU A 189 -16.33 10.17 20.62
N THR A 190 -16.92 10.85 19.64
CA THR A 190 -17.77 10.21 18.60
C THR A 190 -16.97 9.23 17.75
N PHE A 191 -15.72 9.57 17.43
CA PHE A 191 -14.82 8.69 16.70
C PHE A 191 -14.47 7.43 17.53
N ARG A 192 -14.11 7.61 18.80
CA ARG A 192 -13.75 6.51 19.71
C ARG A 192 -14.93 5.57 19.98
N ALA A 193 -16.12 6.12 20.21
CA ALA A 193 -17.34 5.35 20.38
C ALA A 193 -17.69 4.53 19.12
N GLY A 194 -17.58 5.16 17.95
CA GLY A 194 -17.81 4.47 16.68
C GLY A 194 -16.76 3.39 16.38
N LEU A 195 -15.50 3.58 16.80
CA LEU A 195 -14.44 2.57 16.67
C LEU A 195 -14.73 1.35 17.56
N ALA A 196 -15.17 1.58 18.80
CA ALA A 196 -15.59 0.51 19.70
C ALA A 196 -16.78 -0.27 19.12
N ASP A 197 -17.76 0.43 18.58
CA ASP A 197 -18.94 -0.17 17.95
C ASP A 197 -18.58 -1.02 16.72
N ALA A 198 -17.67 -0.52 15.86
CA ALA A 198 -17.15 -1.29 14.73
C ALA A 198 -16.36 -2.54 15.16
N TRP A 199 -15.68 -2.49 16.32
CA TRP A 199 -14.94 -3.64 16.86
C TRP A 199 -15.87 -4.69 17.47
N HIS A 200 -17.03 -4.30 17.96
CA HIS A 200 -18.07 -5.22 18.48
C HIS A 200 -18.84 -5.93 17.36
N ASP A 201 -18.84 -5.38 16.14
CA ASP A 201 -19.38 -6.08 14.96
C ASP A 201 -18.46 -7.25 14.57
N PRO A 202 -18.92 -8.52 14.65
CA PRO A 202 -18.08 -9.69 14.38
C PRO A 202 -17.49 -9.70 12.97
N GLU A 203 -18.25 -9.25 11.96
CA GLU A 203 -17.77 -9.25 10.56
C GLU A 203 -16.74 -8.15 10.33
N ALA A 204 -16.96 -6.94 10.86
CA ALA A 204 -15.99 -5.85 10.78
C ALA A 204 -14.68 -6.20 11.50
N ARG A 205 -14.75 -6.84 12.67
CA ARG A 205 -13.59 -7.32 13.42
C ARG A 205 -12.83 -8.41 12.67
N ARG A 206 -13.50 -9.44 12.15
CA ARG A 206 -12.87 -10.51 11.37
C ARG A 206 -12.17 -9.95 10.14
N PHE A 207 -12.80 -9.02 9.45
CA PHE A 207 -12.21 -8.38 8.29
C PHE A 207 -11.02 -7.49 8.66
N THR A 208 -11.07 -6.76 9.78
CA THR A 208 -9.95 -5.97 10.31
C THR A 208 -8.73 -6.86 10.61
N VAL A 209 -8.95 -7.99 11.29
CA VAL A 209 -7.88 -8.95 11.58
C VAL A 209 -7.32 -9.56 10.29
N PHE A 210 -8.18 -9.91 9.33
CA PHE A 210 -7.76 -10.40 8.02
C PHE A 210 -6.88 -9.37 7.29
N VAL A 211 -7.30 -8.09 7.22
CA VAL A 211 -6.52 -7.02 6.59
C VAL A 211 -5.18 -6.85 7.30
N PHE A 212 -5.16 -6.81 8.63
CA PHE A 212 -3.94 -6.62 9.40
C PHE A 212 -2.94 -7.76 9.18
N VAL A 213 -3.37 -9.02 9.34
CA VAL A 213 -2.50 -10.20 9.16
C VAL A 213 -1.99 -10.31 7.73
N SER A 214 -2.86 -10.11 6.75
CA SER A 214 -2.49 -10.19 5.34
C SER A 214 -1.54 -9.07 4.92
N MET A 215 -1.68 -7.87 5.49
CA MET A 215 -0.77 -6.76 5.21
C MET A 215 0.59 -6.93 5.87
N ILE A 216 0.65 -7.51 7.07
CA ILE A 216 1.94 -7.93 7.66
C ILE A 216 2.63 -8.93 6.73
N ALA A 217 1.96 -10.01 6.35
CA ALA A 217 2.52 -11.01 5.45
C ALA A 217 2.95 -10.39 4.11
N TYR A 218 2.12 -9.51 3.53
CA TYR A 218 2.44 -8.83 2.28
C TYR A 218 3.70 -7.96 2.37
N SER A 219 3.87 -7.20 3.46
CA SER A 219 4.94 -6.20 3.54
C SER A 219 6.26 -6.73 4.08
N MET A 220 6.29 -7.93 4.70
CA MET A 220 7.54 -8.54 5.17
C MET A 220 8.54 -8.70 4.03
N GLN A 221 8.08 -9.11 2.84
CA GLN A 221 8.93 -9.31 1.66
C GLN A 221 9.53 -8.02 1.10
N ASP A 222 8.88 -6.87 1.32
CA ASP A 222 9.29 -5.60 0.69
C ASP A 222 10.71 -5.16 1.06
N LEU A 223 11.16 -5.50 2.27
CA LEU A 223 12.49 -5.15 2.75
C LEU A 223 13.52 -6.28 2.60
N ILE A 224 13.10 -7.51 2.33
CA ILE A 224 14.01 -8.66 2.29
C ILE A 224 14.26 -9.20 0.88
N LEU A 225 13.36 -8.95 -0.07
CA LEU A 225 13.45 -9.54 -1.42
C LEU A 225 14.68 -9.07 -2.20
N GLU A 226 14.96 -7.77 -2.23
CA GLU A 226 16.13 -7.25 -2.94
C GLU A 226 17.47 -7.66 -2.27
N PRO A 227 17.62 -7.56 -0.93
CA PRO A 227 18.79 -8.11 -0.24
C PRO A 227 18.97 -9.62 -0.46
N TYR A 228 17.89 -10.39 -0.43
CA TYR A 228 17.91 -11.82 -0.75
C TYR A 228 18.46 -12.08 -2.16
N ALA A 229 17.94 -11.37 -3.17
CA ALA A 229 18.38 -11.49 -4.54
C ALA A 229 19.87 -11.11 -4.70
N GLY A 230 20.32 -10.07 -4.01
CA GLY A 230 21.73 -9.65 -3.99
C GLY A 230 22.65 -10.68 -3.33
N LEU A 231 22.29 -11.15 -2.12
CA LEU A 231 23.15 -12.04 -1.33
C LEU A 231 23.14 -13.49 -1.81
N VAL A 232 21.99 -14.01 -2.28
CA VAL A 232 21.86 -15.42 -2.65
C VAL A 232 22.13 -15.64 -4.14
N PHE A 233 21.73 -14.71 -5.00
CA PHE A 233 21.90 -14.85 -6.46
C PHE A 233 23.00 -13.95 -7.03
N GLY A 234 23.67 -13.12 -6.22
CA GLY A 234 24.75 -12.26 -6.66
C GLY A 234 24.28 -11.12 -7.59
N MET A 235 22.99 -10.75 -7.54
CA MET A 235 22.43 -9.69 -8.39
C MET A 235 22.95 -8.31 -8.00
N THR A 236 23.26 -7.49 -9.02
CA THR A 236 23.70 -6.10 -8.84
C THR A 236 22.55 -5.22 -8.30
N PRO A 237 22.83 -4.01 -7.78
CA PRO A 237 21.79 -3.08 -7.37
C PRO A 237 20.79 -2.72 -8.50
N GLY A 238 21.28 -2.59 -9.73
CA GLY A 238 20.43 -2.35 -10.90
C GLY A 238 19.52 -3.54 -11.21
N GLU A 239 20.04 -4.76 -11.13
CA GLU A 239 19.27 -5.97 -11.35
C GLU A 239 18.19 -6.19 -10.29
N THR A 240 18.51 -5.95 -8.98
CA THR A 240 17.52 -6.09 -7.90
C THR A 240 16.46 -5.01 -7.95
N THR A 241 16.82 -3.77 -8.31
CA THR A 241 15.84 -2.69 -8.55
C THR A 241 14.93 -3.01 -9.75
N THR A 242 15.50 -3.59 -10.82
CA THR A 242 14.70 -4.12 -11.95
C THR A 242 13.76 -5.24 -11.49
N LEU A 243 14.23 -6.13 -10.61
CA LEU A 243 13.44 -7.23 -10.04
C LEU A 243 12.21 -6.70 -9.27
N SER A 244 12.37 -5.63 -8.47
CA SER A 244 11.24 -4.93 -7.83
C SER A 244 10.27 -4.35 -8.85
N GLY A 245 10.76 -3.83 -9.97
CA GLY A 245 9.93 -3.42 -11.10
C GLY A 245 9.13 -4.57 -11.70
N VAL A 246 9.74 -5.74 -11.87
CA VAL A 246 9.08 -6.97 -12.34
C VAL A 246 8.02 -7.43 -11.35
N GLN A 247 8.29 -7.41 -10.05
CA GLN A 247 7.31 -7.73 -9.00
C GLN A 247 6.08 -6.84 -9.10
N ASN A 248 6.28 -5.52 -9.15
CA ASN A 248 5.18 -4.55 -9.25
C ASN A 248 4.44 -4.62 -10.60
N GLY A 249 5.13 -5.00 -11.68
CA GLY A 249 4.51 -5.38 -12.96
C GLY A 249 3.57 -6.58 -12.82
N GLY A 250 3.98 -7.58 -12.05
CA GLY A 250 3.14 -8.71 -11.66
C GLY A 250 1.92 -8.26 -10.86
N VAL A 251 2.11 -7.40 -9.84
CA VAL A 251 1.01 -6.82 -9.04
C VAL A 251 -0.01 -6.12 -9.93
N LEU A 252 0.46 -5.28 -10.85
CA LEU A 252 -0.40 -4.58 -11.80
C LEU A 252 -1.20 -5.55 -12.66
N ALA A 253 -0.55 -6.58 -13.23
CA ALA A 253 -1.21 -7.61 -14.04
C ALA A 253 -2.27 -8.38 -13.22
N GLY A 254 -1.94 -8.77 -11.98
CA GLY A 254 -2.87 -9.43 -11.07
C GLY A 254 -4.07 -8.56 -10.70
N MET A 255 -3.85 -7.27 -10.44
CA MET A 255 -4.93 -6.32 -10.16
C MET A 255 -5.84 -6.10 -11.36
N LEU A 256 -5.29 -5.96 -12.57
CA LEU A 256 -6.07 -5.80 -13.80
C LEU A 256 -6.91 -7.04 -14.08
N LEU A 257 -6.30 -8.22 -14.07
CA LEU A 257 -7.01 -9.47 -14.33
C LEU A 257 -8.04 -9.80 -13.23
N GLY A 258 -7.68 -9.58 -11.97
CA GLY A 258 -8.59 -9.76 -10.83
C GLY A 258 -9.76 -8.78 -10.87
N GLY A 259 -9.52 -7.52 -11.23
CA GLY A 259 -10.56 -6.49 -11.38
C GLY A 259 -11.50 -6.78 -12.55
N LEU A 260 -10.96 -7.11 -13.72
CA LEU A 260 -11.74 -7.49 -14.90
C LEU A 260 -12.52 -8.80 -14.65
N GLY A 261 -11.89 -9.82 -14.08
CA GLY A 261 -12.52 -11.08 -13.73
C GLY A 261 -13.61 -10.89 -12.67
N GLY A 262 -13.32 -10.09 -11.64
CA GLY A 262 -14.29 -9.74 -10.61
C GLY A 262 -15.55 -9.08 -11.18
N THR A 263 -15.39 -8.13 -12.10
CA THR A 263 -16.53 -7.42 -12.72
C THR A 263 -17.28 -8.30 -13.73
N ALA A 264 -16.57 -9.04 -14.59
CA ALA A 264 -17.16 -9.88 -15.62
C ALA A 264 -17.99 -11.04 -15.04
N PHE A 265 -17.46 -11.68 -13.98
CA PHE A 265 -18.06 -12.87 -13.40
C PHE A 265 -18.95 -12.62 -12.19
N HIS A 266 -19.01 -11.39 -11.67
CA HIS A 266 -19.78 -11.07 -10.46
C HIS A 266 -21.28 -11.45 -10.56
N ARG A 267 -21.90 -11.25 -11.73
CA ARG A 267 -23.30 -11.60 -11.94
C ARG A 267 -23.57 -13.11 -11.90
N ARG A 268 -22.61 -13.91 -12.39
CA ARG A 268 -22.72 -15.37 -12.51
C ARG A 268 -22.22 -16.10 -11.25
N PHE A 269 -21.22 -15.51 -10.57
CA PHE A 269 -20.58 -16.05 -9.39
C PHE A 269 -20.43 -14.95 -8.32
N PRO A 270 -21.44 -14.73 -7.46
CA PRO A 270 -21.40 -13.67 -6.45
C PRO A 270 -20.20 -13.74 -5.50
N ALA A 271 -19.66 -14.95 -5.28
CA ALA A 271 -18.51 -15.18 -4.43
C ALA A 271 -17.13 -15.01 -5.15
N VAL A 272 -17.11 -14.54 -6.41
CA VAL A 272 -15.88 -14.45 -7.21
C VAL A 272 -14.77 -13.65 -6.52
N LEU A 273 -15.11 -12.55 -5.87
CA LEU A 273 -14.13 -11.71 -5.14
C LEU A 273 -13.50 -12.47 -3.96
N LYS A 274 -14.29 -13.26 -3.23
CA LYS A 274 -13.80 -14.11 -2.15
C LYS A 274 -12.84 -15.18 -2.69
N HIS A 275 -13.21 -15.85 -3.79
CA HIS A 275 -12.35 -16.85 -4.41
C HIS A 275 -11.05 -16.22 -4.94
N LEU A 276 -11.10 -15.06 -5.58
CA LEU A 276 -9.90 -14.33 -6.03
C LEU A 276 -8.98 -13.98 -4.86
N GLY A 277 -9.53 -13.52 -3.74
CA GLY A 277 -8.75 -13.21 -2.53
C GLY A 277 -8.06 -14.45 -1.94
N VAL A 278 -8.81 -15.54 -1.79
CA VAL A 278 -8.27 -16.82 -1.28
C VAL A 278 -7.20 -17.38 -2.23
N THR A 279 -7.49 -17.41 -3.54
CA THR A 279 -6.54 -17.89 -4.56
C THR A 279 -5.29 -17.03 -4.57
N GLY A 280 -5.42 -15.70 -4.50
CA GLY A 280 -4.28 -14.79 -4.41
C GLY A 280 -3.40 -15.09 -3.20
N CYS A 281 -3.98 -15.27 -2.01
CA CYS A 281 -3.22 -15.64 -0.81
C CYS A 281 -2.50 -17.01 -0.97
N LEU A 282 -3.16 -18.03 -1.50
CA LEU A 282 -2.57 -19.36 -1.67
C LEU A 282 -1.46 -19.36 -2.73
N LEU A 283 -1.64 -18.65 -3.83
CA LEU A 283 -0.60 -18.49 -4.86
C LEU A 283 0.60 -17.69 -4.32
N SER A 284 0.36 -16.64 -3.49
CA SER A 284 1.43 -15.91 -2.82
C SER A 284 2.21 -16.84 -1.88
N ALA A 285 1.52 -17.64 -1.08
CA ALA A 285 2.16 -18.65 -0.21
C ALA A 285 3.00 -19.64 -1.04
N ALA A 286 2.47 -20.16 -2.15
CA ALA A 286 3.20 -21.10 -3.02
C ALA A 286 4.45 -20.44 -3.64
N ALA A 287 4.37 -19.19 -4.10
CA ALA A 287 5.51 -18.46 -4.65
C ALA A 287 6.58 -18.18 -3.58
N LEU A 288 6.19 -17.90 -2.34
CA LEU A 288 7.10 -17.71 -1.20
C LEU A 288 7.77 -19.02 -0.79
N LEU A 289 7.04 -20.14 -0.77
CA LEU A 289 7.61 -21.48 -0.55
C LEU A 289 8.65 -21.82 -1.63
N ALA A 290 8.36 -21.44 -2.87
CA ALA A 290 9.30 -21.63 -3.97
C ALA A 290 10.57 -20.76 -3.82
N LEU A 291 10.46 -19.51 -3.34
CA LEU A 291 11.62 -18.67 -2.97
C LEU A 291 12.41 -19.23 -1.81
N ALA A 292 11.73 -19.78 -0.77
CA ALA A 292 12.38 -20.44 0.34
C ALA A 292 13.17 -21.68 -0.12
N GLY A 293 12.60 -22.48 -1.03
CA GLY A 293 13.29 -23.62 -1.64
C GLY A 293 14.50 -23.21 -2.49
N ALA A 294 14.39 -22.10 -3.22
CA ALA A 294 15.48 -21.55 -4.04
C ALA A 294 16.69 -21.10 -3.21
N ALA A 295 16.50 -20.72 -1.95
CA ALA A 295 17.57 -20.32 -1.04
C ALA A 295 18.56 -21.46 -0.73
N SER A 296 18.16 -22.72 -0.94
CA SER A 296 19.00 -23.88 -0.66
C SER A 296 19.99 -24.26 -1.79
N GLY A 297 20.07 -23.47 -2.89
CA GLY A 297 21.27 -23.57 -3.73
C GLY A 297 21.12 -23.85 -5.20
N SER A 298 20.09 -23.41 -5.91
CA SER A 298 20.15 -23.50 -7.37
C SER A 298 20.25 -22.09 -8.00
N HIS A 299 21.45 -21.74 -8.44
CA HIS A 299 21.71 -20.55 -9.30
C HIS A 299 20.91 -20.60 -10.62
N ALA A 300 20.32 -21.76 -10.96
CA ALA A 300 19.47 -21.97 -12.12
C ALA A 300 17.98 -21.66 -11.85
N TRP A 301 17.63 -21.19 -10.64
CA TRP A 301 16.22 -20.86 -10.30
C TRP A 301 15.73 -19.67 -11.11
N PRO A 302 14.53 -19.75 -11.74
CA PRO A 302 13.97 -18.65 -12.52
C PRO A 302 13.41 -17.55 -11.62
N LEU A 303 14.30 -16.85 -10.87
CA LEU A 303 13.93 -15.88 -9.84
C LEU A 303 12.98 -14.80 -10.36
N ARG A 304 13.22 -14.24 -11.55
CA ARG A 304 12.38 -13.18 -12.14
C ARG A 304 10.95 -13.66 -12.38
N ALA A 305 10.79 -14.89 -12.87
CA ALA A 305 9.46 -15.49 -13.11
C ALA A 305 8.73 -15.77 -11.78
N ASN A 306 9.45 -16.27 -10.78
CA ASN A 306 8.90 -16.51 -9.45
C ASN A 306 8.45 -15.21 -8.78
N VAL A 307 9.26 -14.16 -8.85
CA VAL A 307 8.95 -12.84 -8.28
C VAL A 307 7.78 -12.18 -9.03
N PHE A 308 7.70 -12.33 -10.35
CA PHE A 308 6.53 -11.90 -11.12
C PHE A 308 5.27 -12.65 -10.68
N ALA A 309 5.33 -13.97 -10.50
CA ALA A 309 4.21 -14.78 -10.03
C ALA A 309 3.77 -14.39 -8.62
N LEU A 310 4.71 -14.09 -7.73
CA LEU A 310 4.44 -13.56 -6.39
C LEU A 310 3.71 -12.22 -6.49
N GLY A 311 4.22 -11.29 -7.31
CA GLY A 311 3.58 -10.01 -7.57
C GLY A 311 2.17 -10.19 -8.11
N PHE A 312 1.98 -11.05 -9.09
CA PHE A 312 0.68 -11.35 -9.69
C PHE A 312 -0.33 -11.87 -8.65
N ALA A 313 0.09 -12.81 -7.81
CA ALA A 313 -0.73 -13.34 -6.73
C ALA A 313 -1.11 -12.27 -5.69
N ASN A 314 -0.15 -11.41 -5.33
CA ASN A 314 -0.36 -10.25 -4.46
C ASN A 314 -1.35 -9.24 -5.07
N GLY A 315 -1.30 -9.03 -6.39
CA GLY A 315 -2.24 -8.19 -7.13
C GLY A 315 -3.67 -8.72 -7.11
N LEU A 316 -3.86 -10.03 -7.31
CA LEU A 316 -5.16 -10.69 -7.18
C LEU A 316 -5.74 -10.54 -5.78
N PHE A 317 -4.91 -10.78 -4.76
CA PHE A 317 -5.29 -10.59 -3.36
C PHE A 317 -5.68 -9.14 -3.08
N ALA A 318 -4.85 -8.17 -3.48
CA ALA A 318 -5.05 -6.76 -3.18
C ALA A 318 -6.37 -6.22 -3.75
N VAL A 319 -6.69 -6.54 -5.02
CA VAL A 319 -7.95 -6.09 -5.63
C VAL A 319 -9.18 -6.72 -4.96
N ALA A 320 -9.07 -8.01 -4.60
CA ALA A 320 -10.14 -8.70 -3.90
C ALA A 320 -10.36 -8.13 -2.49
N ALA A 321 -9.28 -7.83 -1.76
CA ALA A 321 -9.33 -7.21 -0.43
C ALA A 321 -9.99 -5.83 -0.49
N VAL A 322 -9.57 -4.95 -1.41
CA VAL A 322 -10.14 -3.61 -1.59
C VAL A 322 -11.62 -3.67 -1.98
N ALA A 323 -12.00 -4.55 -2.92
CA ALA A 323 -13.39 -4.72 -3.33
C ALA A 323 -14.27 -5.26 -2.18
N SER A 324 -13.74 -6.19 -1.39
CA SER A 324 -14.41 -6.73 -0.19
C SER A 324 -14.58 -5.64 0.88
N MET A 325 -13.56 -4.81 1.06
CA MET A 325 -13.59 -3.67 1.96
C MET A 325 -14.72 -2.69 1.60
N MET A 326 -14.86 -2.36 0.33
CA MET A 326 -15.93 -1.48 -0.16
C MET A 326 -17.32 -2.10 0.03
N ALA A 327 -17.48 -3.41 -0.28
CA ALA A 327 -18.74 -4.12 -0.13
C ALA A 327 -19.19 -4.19 1.34
N LEU A 328 -18.31 -4.54 2.25
CA LEU A 328 -18.58 -4.62 3.69
C LEU A 328 -18.79 -3.24 4.32
N ALA A 329 -18.10 -2.21 3.85
CA ALA A 329 -18.31 -0.83 4.31
C ALA A 329 -19.72 -0.36 3.97
N GLY A 330 -20.18 -0.59 2.74
CA GLY A 330 -21.51 -0.22 2.27
C GLY A 330 -22.64 -0.93 3.02
N ALA A 331 -22.43 -2.17 3.46
CA ALA A 331 -23.43 -2.94 4.22
C ALA A 331 -23.72 -2.36 5.62
N GLY A 332 -22.82 -1.53 6.17
CA GLY A 332 -22.98 -0.89 7.48
C GLY A 332 -23.85 0.36 7.50
N GLY A 333 -24.38 0.78 6.37
CA GLY A 333 -25.14 2.02 6.22
C GLY A 333 -24.25 3.28 6.07
N PRO A 334 -24.84 4.41 5.63
CA PRO A 334 -24.08 5.62 5.26
C PRO A 334 -23.25 6.22 6.40
N THR A 335 -23.74 6.12 7.65
CA THR A 335 -23.09 6.70 8.84
C THR A 335 -21.88 5.91 9.33
N ARG A 336 -21.77 4.61 9.00
CA ARG A 336 -20.72 3.70 9.44
C ARG A 336 -19.66 3.41 8.37
N THR A 337 -19.95 3.71 7.10
CA THR A 337 -19.04 3.44 5.97
C THR A 337 -17.68 4.09 6.14
N GLY A 338 -17.63 5.38 6.44
CA GLY A 338 -16.38 6.11 6.61
C GLY A 338 -15.54 5.62 7.79
N LEU A 339 -16.18 5.24 8.90
CA LEU A 339 -15.52 4.72 10.08
C LEU A 339 -14.88 3.35 9.80
N ARG A 340 -15.61 2.43 9.16
CA ARG A 340 -15.09 1.11 8.78
C ARG A 340 -13.91 1.22 7.83
N MET A 341 -14.02 2.08 6.81
CA MET A 341 -12.92 2.37 5.88
C MET A 341 -11.68 2.93 6.61
N GLY A 342 -11.89 3.82 7.59
CA GLY A 342 -10.82 4.34 8.45
C GLY A 342 -10.14 3.27 9.30
N LEU A 343 -10.92 2.39 9.93
CA LEU A 343 -10.40 1.28 10.74
C LEU A 343 -9.54 0.32 9.89
N TRP A 344 -10.03 -0.06 8.71
CA TRP A 344 -9.30 -0.96 7.81
C TRP A 344 -8.08 -0.30 7.19
N GLY A 345 -8.15 1.00 6.86
CA GLY A 345 -7.00 1.78 6.42
C GLY A 345 -5.91 1.89 7.49
N ALA A 346 -6.30 2.03 8.76
CA ALA A 346 -5.37 2.00 9.89
C ALA A 346 -4.74 0.61 10.07
N ALA A 347 -5.54 -0.46 10.00
CA ALA A 347 -5.05 -1.83 10.06
C ALA A 347 -4.05 -2.14 8.92
N GLN A 348 -4.34 -1.66 7.70
CA GLN A 348 -3.45 -1.76 6.57
C GLN A 348 -2.14 -1.00 6.79
N GLY A 349 -2.20 0.27 7.20
CA GLY A 349 -1.01 1.09 7.43
C GLY A 349 -0.10 0.53 8.53
N LEU A 350 -0.70 0.10 9.66
CA LEU A 350 0.04 -0.58 10.73
C LEU A 350 0.63 -1.91 10.27
N GLY A 351 -0.14 -2.68 9.48
CA GLY A 351 0.34 -3.93 8.89
C GLY A 351 1.55 -3.73 8.01
N PHE A 352 1.54 -2.72 7.13
CA PHE A 352 2.68 -2.37 6.29
C PHE A 352 3.92 -1.98 7.09
N GLY A 353 3.77 -1.08 8.08
CA GLY A 353 4.90 -0.62 8.89
C GLY A 353 5.52 -1.73 9.73
N LEU A 354 4.68 -2.52 10.39
CA LEU A 354 5.13 -3.62 11.23
C LEU A 354 5.70 -4.78 10.40
N GLY A 355 5.08 -5.13 9.27
CA GLY A 355 5.51 -6.27 8.47
C GLY A 355 6.92 -6.12 7.93
N GLY A 356 7.25 -4.99 7.31
CA GLY A 356 8.60 -4.73 6.83
C GLY A 356 9.65 -4.78 7.95
N PHE A 357 9.36 -4.12 9.09
CA PHE A 357 10.24 -4.17 10.26
C PHE A 357 10.41 -5.61 10.81
N LEU A 358 9.31 -6.34 10.96
CA LEU A 358 9.34 -7.74 11.46
C LEU A 358 10.08 -8.69 10.52
N GLY A 359 9.94 -8.51 9.19
CA GLY A 359 10.69 -9.28 8.20
C GLY A 359 12.20 -9.07 8.35
N ALA A 360 12.64 -7.82 8.43
CA ALA A 360 14.04 -7.47 8.63
C ALA A 360 14.59 -8.00 9.97
N ALA A 361 13.83 -7.77 11.06
CA ALA A 361 14.19 -8.25 12.40
C ALA A 361 14.29 -9.79 12.47
N ALA A 362 13.40 -10.50 11.78
CA ALA A 362 13.42 -11.96 11.74
C ALA A 362 14.65 -12.49 11.00
N VAL A 363 15.09 -11.85 9.90
CA VAL A 363 16.34 -12.22 9.22
C VAL A 363 17.51 -12.08 10.17
N ASP A 364 17.63 -10.97 10.88
CA ASP A 364 18.76 -10.74 11.80
C ASP A 364 18.70 -11.68 13.02
N ALA A 365 17.51 -11.93 13.58
CA ALA A 365 17.35 -12.88 14.66
C ALA A 365 17.77 -14.30 14.27
N MET A 366 17.41 -14.75 13.07
CA MET A 366 17.83 -16.06 12.55
C MET A 366 19.35 -16.12 12.32
N ARG A 367 19.97 -15.04 11.83
CA ARG A 367 21.43 -14.95 11.67
C ARG A 367 22.14 -15.01 13.02
N LEU A 368 21.64 -14.29 14.03
CA LEU A 368 22.17 -14.33 15.39
C LEU A 368 22.03 -15.73 16.03
N ALA A 369 20.99 -16.46 15.67
CA ALA A 369 20.79 -17.85 16.07
C ALA A 369 21.72 -18.85 15.31
N GLY A 370 22.61 -18.36 14.43
CA GLY A 370 23.57 -19.18 13.68
C GLY A 370 23.08 -19.71 12.34
N ALA A 371 21.92 -19.26 11.85
CA ALA A 371 21.46 -19.67 10.53
C ALA A 371 22.35 -19.04 9.42
N PRO A 372 22.75 -19.83 8.38
CA PRO A 372 23.38 -19.28 7.20
C PRO A 372 22.52 -18.14 6.57
N GLY A 373 23.16 -17.15 5.92
CA GLY A 373 22.46 -16.00 5.38
C GLY A 373 21.27 -16.37 4.49
N SER A 374 21.44 -17.35 3.59
CA SER A 374 20.36 -17.84 2.72
C SER A 374 19.22 -18.51 3.50
N ALA A 375 19.53 -19.30 4.52
CA ALA A 375 18.55 -19.98 5.37
C ALA A 375 17.73 -18.98 6.23
N ALA A 376 18.35 -17.86 6.66
CA ALA A 376 17.64 -16.80 7.37
C ALA A 376 16.52 -16.20 6.50
N TYR A 377 16.80 -15.89 5.23
CA TYR A 377 15.77 -15.42 4.29
C TYR A 377 14.72 -16.48 3.99
N ALA A 378 15.13 -17.74 3.79
CA ALA A 378 14.19 -18.85 3.59
C ALA A 378 13.21 -18.97 4.76
N GLY A 379 13.71 -18.87 6.00
CA GLY A 379 12.88 -18.89 7.20
C GLY A 379 11.83 -17.79 7.23
N VAL A 380 12.18 -16.56 6.81
CA VAL A 380 11.20 -15.46 6.73
C VAL A 380 10.16 -15.73 5.65
N PHE A 381 10.56 -16.20 4.45
CA PHE A 381 9.59 -16.60 3.41
C PHE A 381 8.63 -17.70 3.85
N LEU A 382 9.09 -18.63 4.70
CA LEU A 382 8.21 -19.66 5.31
C LEU A 382 7.19 -19.01 6.27
N ILE A 383 7.61 -18.06 7.10
CA ILE A 383 6.73 -17.29 7.99
C ILE A 383 5.68 -16.53 7.19
N GLU A 384 6.10 -15.87 6.12
CA GLU A 384 5.18 -15.15 5.22
C GLU A 384 4.19 -16.08 4.54
N ALA A 385 4.64 -17.23 4.03
CA ALA A 385 3.78 -18.24 3.43
C ALA A 385 2.73 -18.75 4.42
N ALA A 386 3.12 -18.97 5.69
CA ALA A 386 2.19 -19.31 6.77
C ALA A 386 1.20 -18.17 7.04
N GLY A 387 1.67 -16.90 7.03
CA GLY A 387 0.83 -15.70 7.16
C GLY A 387 -0.22 -15.58 6.06
N PHE A 388 0.17 -15.80 4.80
CA PHE A 388 -0.77 -15.82 3.67
C PHE A 388 -1.74 -17.00 3.74
N THR A 389 -1.30 -18.17 4.19
CA THR A 389 -2.18 -19.33 4.40
C THR A 389 -3.21 -19.06 5.51
N ALA A 390 -2.78 -18.44 6.61
CA ALA A 390 -3.67 -17.99 7.68
C ALA A 390 -4.67 -16.94 7.17
N SER A 391 -4.21 -16.00 6.34
CA SER A 391 -5.06 -14.99 5.69
C SER A 391 -6.09 -15.63 4.77
N ALA A 392 -5.73 -16.65 4.00
CA ALA A 392 -6.68 -17.41 3.18
C ALA A 392 -7.74 -18.09 4.05
N ALA A 393 -7.36 -18.72 5.16
CA ALA A 393 -8.28 -19.35 6.11
C ALA A 393 -9.24 -18.33 6.75
N LEU A 394 -8.74 -17.12 7.09
CA LEU A 394 -9.58 -16.02 7.58
C LEU A 394 -10.55 -15.54 6.51
N ALA A 395 -10.09 -15.35 5.26
CA ALA A 395 -10.93 -14.92 4.14
C ALA A 395 -12.09 -15.89 3.87
N VAL A 396 -11.87 -17.19 4.00
CA VAL A 396 -12.94 -18.20 3.86
C VAL A 396 -14.05 -18.00 4.89
N ARG A 397 -13.73 -17.54 6.11
CA ARG A 397 -14.68 -17.32 7.21
C ARG A 397 -15.43 -16.00 7.15
N ILE A 398 -15.08 -15.10 6.22
CA ILE A 398 -15.76 -13.81 6.04
C ILE A 398 -17.00 -14.02 5.18
N SER A 399 -18.15 -13.63 5.71
CA SER A 399 -19.42 -13.67 4.98
C SER A 399 -19.57 -12.38 4.16
N MET A 400 -19.62 -12.51 2.83
CA MET A 400 -19.92 -11.36 1.98
C MET A 400 -21.43 -11.07 2.04
N PRO A 401 -21.85 -9.82 2.26
CA PRO A 401 -23.27 -9.48 2.24
C PRO A 401 -23.84 -9.78 0.85
N HIS A 402 -24.85 -10.65 0.79
CA HIS A 402 -25.65 -10.84 -0.41
C HIS A 402 -26.45 -9.54 -0.61
N ARG A 403 -26.24 -8.84 -1.71
CA ARG A 403 -27.22 -7.84 -2.15
C ARG A 403 -28.50 -8.60 -2.47
N VAL A 404 -29.49 -8.51 -1.60
CA VAL A 404 -30.87 -8.82 -1.97
C VAL A 404 -31.21 -7.83 -3.09
N PRO A 405 -31.67 -8.28 -4.27
CA PRO A 405 -32.13 -7.36 -5.31
C PRO A 405 -33.21 -6.48 -4.70
N GLU A 406 -33.07 -5.17 -4.74
CA GLU A 406 -34.14 -4.22 -4.45
C GLU A 406 -35.19 -4.33 -5.58
N GLY A 407 -36.03 -5.33 -5.52
CA GLY A 407 -36.98 -5.65 -6.57
C GLY A 407 -38.22 -6.43 -6.08
N GLY A 408 -38.65 -6.26 -4.82
CA GLY A 408 -39.76 -7.04 -4.29
C GLY A 408 -40.79 -6.34 -3.42
N GLU A 409 -40.52 -5.13 -2.92
CA GLU A 409 -41.46 -4.49 -1.98
C GLU A 409 -41.68 -2.99 -2.21
N ARG A 410 -42.16 -2.61 -3.37
CA ARG A 410 -42.85 -1.32 -3.58
C ARG A 410 -43.90 -1.43 -4.65
N ARG A 411 -44.86 -2.33 -4.46
CA ARG A 411 -46.10 -2.32 -5.29
C ARG A 411 -47.39 -2.19 -4.50
N ASP A 412 -47.34 -2.07 -3.18
CA ASP A 412 -48.57 -1.90 -2.35
C ASP A 412 -48.53 -0.73 -1.38
N ALA A 413 -47.87 0.38 -1.74
CA ALA A 413 -48.20 1.66 -1.12
C ALA A 413 -49.21 2.36 -2.04
N ALA A 414 -50.47 2.09 -1.79
CA ALA A 414 -51.60 2.74 -2.45
C ALA A 414 -51.39 4.27 -2.45
N ALA A 415 -51.39 4.85 -3.65
CA ALA A 415 -51.45 6.29 -3.83
C ALA A 415 -52.61 6.88 -3.01
N PRO A 416 -52.44 7.96 -2.24
CA PRO A 416 -53.56 8.62 -1.59
C PRO A 416 -54.51 9.11 -2.67
N ARG A 417 -55.74 8.58 -2.69
CA ARG A 417 -56.82 9.08 -3.53
C ARG A 417 -57.07 10.53 -3.14
N TRP A 418 -56.70 11.47 -3.98
CA TRP A 418 -57.08 12.86 -3.89
C TRP A 418 -58.58 12.98 -4.08
N ASN A 419 -59.30 13.30 -3.02
CA ASN A 419 -60.77 13.43 -2.99
C ASN A 419 -61.11 14.82 -3.50
N SER A 420 -61.44 14.90 -4.80
CA SER A 420 -62.00 16.11 -5.44
C SER A 420 -63.47 16.23 -5.09
N ARG A 421 -63.82 16.73 -3.95
CA ARG A 421 -65.19 17.24 -3.70
C ARG A 421 -65.18 18.43 -2.75
N ARG A 422 -65.71 19.52 -3.30
CA ARG A 422 -66.39 20.67 -2.73
C ARG A 422 -65.61 21.98 -2.68
N ALA A 423 -65.90 22.78 -3.73
CA ALA A 423 -66.06 24.22 -3.55
C ALA A 423 -67.56 24.49 -3.07
N PRO A 424 -67.81 25.36 -2.14
CA PRO A 424 -69.05 26.09 -2.00
C PRO A 424 -68.88 27.51 -2.55
N ALA A 425 -70.00 28.03 -2.97
CA ALA A 425 -70.40 29.28 -3.61
C ALA A 425 -69.76 30.55 -3.03
#